data_197af300c56873dd891fd28630a233bb
#
_entry.id   197af300c56873dd891fd28630a233bb
#
_cell.length_a   1.000
_cell.length_b   1.000
_cell.length_c   1.000
_cell.angle_alpha   90.00
_cell.angle_beta   90.00
_cell.angle_gamma   90.00
#
_symmetry.space_group_name_H-M   'P 1'
#
loop_
_entity.id
_entity.type
_entity.pdbx_description
1 polymer ?
#
loop_
_entity_poly.entity_id
_entity_poly.type
_entity_poly.pdbx_seq_one_letter_code
_entity_poly.pdbx_strand_id
1 'polypeptide(L)'
;MKVHVLHENPEWYPPLAAAFDAEGVPHEPWLLGAGPLDLDAVPPEGVYWSRMSASSHTRGNVYAKDHTRAVLSWLEAHGRRVVNGRRVLELEMSKADQLTALRAAGIEVPRTVAVVGRAALLETAGTFPTPFIVKHNQGGKGLGVRRFDSVADLADYLDSADYEPPVDGITLVQEFLEAAQPFITRVEIVGGEFVYAIAADTARGGFTLCPADACAVPTESLFALREDFEHPLIARYLSFAERYGIEVAGFEFIETVDGRAVTYDVNTNTNYNPEIEAAAPRSGPRQVARYLKGLLEDAARGVDG
;
A
#
# COMPACT_ATOMS: atom_id res chain seq x y z
N MET A 1 -9.36 -21.22 -16.84
CA MET A 1 -8.85 -19.91 -16.40
C MET A 1 -8.45 -19.99 -14.94
N LYS A 2 -7.52 -19.12 -14.49
CA LYS A 2 -7.04 -19.04 -13.10
C LYS A 2 -6.70 -17.60 -12.73
N VAL A 3 -6.50 -17.35 -11.44
CA VAL A 3 -5.94 -16.08 -10.94
C VAL A 3 -4.41 -16.16 -11.00
N HIS A 4 -3.81 -15.20 -11.68
CA HIS A 4 -2.36 -15.00 -11.71
C HIS A 4 -2.00 -13.89 -10.72
N VAL A 5 -1.30 -14.23 -9.63
CA VAL A 5 -0.90 -13.28 -8.59
C VAL A 5 0.49 -12.74 -8.90
N LEU A 6 0.53 -11.49 -9.38
CA LEU A 6 1.77 -10.80 -9.75
C LEU A 6 2.43 -10.21 -8.50
N HIS A 7 3.59 -10.71 -8.08
CA HIS A 7 4.25 -10.25 -6.87
C HIS A 7 5.78 -10.40 -6.94
N GLU A 8 6.50 -9.81 -5.99
CA GLU A 8 7.96 -9.89 -5.94
C GLU A 8 8.48 -10.53 -4.63
N ASN A 9 7.60 -10.75 -3.64
CA ASN A 9 7.97 -11.37 -2.38
C ASN A 9 7.24 -12.70 -2.17
N PRO A 10 7.92 -13.86 -2.31
CA PRO A 10 7.30 -15.16 -2.15
C PRO A 10 6.81 -15.44 -0.72
N GLU A 11 7.37 -14.79 0.30
CA GLU A 11 6.96 -15.00 1.71
C GLU A 11 5.55 -14.50 2.02
N TRP A 12 5.03 -13.56 1.22
CA TRP A 12 3.70 -12.99 1.41
C TRP A 12 2.59 -13.77 0.69
N TYR A 13 2.95 -14.76 -0.12
CA TYR A 13 1.99 -15.51 -0.91
C TYR A 13 1.26 -16.63 -0.14
N PRO A 14 1.88 -17.43 0.76
CA PRO A 14 1.26 -18.59 1.38
C PRO A 14 -0.09 -18.32 2.08
N PRO A 15 -0.30 -17.23 2.85
CA PRO A 15 -1.61 -16.94 3.46
C PRO A 15 -2.72 -16.69 2.42
N LEU A 16 -2.35 -16.11 1.27
CA LEU A 16 -3.28 -15.88 0.17
C LEU A 16 -3.60 -17.17 -0.57
N ALA A 17 -2.58 -18.01 -0.84
CA ALA A 17 -2.76 -19.32 -1.42
C ALA A 17 -3.74 -20.17 -0.61
N ALA A 18 -3.56 -20.21 0.71
CA ALA A 18 -4.48 -20.90 1.62
C ALA A 18 -5.93 -20.38 1.55
N ALA A 19 -6.11 -19.07 1.37
CA ALA A 19 -7.42 -18.47 1.18
C ALA A 19 -8.04 -18.83 -0.18
N PHE A 20 -7.25 -18.83 -1.25
CA PHE A 20 -7.69 -19.27 -2.58
C PHE A 20 -8.11 -20.74 -2.57
N ASP A 21 -7.31 -21.62 -1.96
CA ASP A 21 -7.62 -23.04 -1.81
C ASP A 21 -8.94 -23.24 -1.03
N ALA A 22 -9.11 -22.50 0.08
CA ALA A 22 -10.31 -22.59 0.91
C ALA A 22 -11.58 -22.11 0.20
N GLU A 23 -11.49 -21.20 -0.77
CA GLU A 23 -12.60 -20.71 -1.61
C GLU A 23 -12.71 -21.46 -2.95
N GLY A 24 -11.83 -22.44 -3.19
CA GLY A 24 -11.81 -23.25 -4.42
C GLY A 24 -11.49 -22.43 -5.67
N VAL A 25 -10.55 -21.47 -5.57
CA VAL A 25 -10.12 -20.59 -6.65
C VAL A 25 -8.84 -21.12 -7.28
N PRO A 26 -8.85 -21.52 -8.56
CA PRO A 26 -7.61 -21.85 -9.26
C PRO A 26 -6.66 -20.64 -9.30
N HIS A 27 -5.44 -20.82 -8.84
CA HIS A 27 -4.47 -19.71 -8.75
C HIS A 27 -3.04 -20.16 -9.00
N GLU A 28 -2.19 -19.21 -9.37
CA GLU A 28 -0.74 -19.40 -9.42
C GLU A 28 0.01 -18.09 -9.12
N PRO A 29 1.17 -18.14 -8.44
CA PRO A 29 2.04 -17.00 -8.29
C PRO A 29 2.82 -16.73 -9.57
N TRP A 30 3.04 -15.45 -9.88
CA TRP A 30 3.97 -14.99 -10.90
C TRP A 30 4.96 -13.99 -10.29
N LEU A 31 6.20 -14.45 -10.09
CA LEU A 31 7.26 -13.63 -9.52
C LEU A 31 7.83 -12.67 -10.57
N LEU A 32 7.81 -11.38 -10.25
CA LEU A 32 8.24 -10.28 -11.13
C LEU A 32 9.62 -9.71 -10.79
N GLY A 33 10.33 -10.29 -9.82
CA GLY A 33 11.67 -9.84 -9.42
C GLY A 33 12.75 -10.08 -10.48
N ALA A 34 12.57 -11.10 -11.34
CA ALA A 34 13.48 -11.46 -12.42
C ALA A 34 12.74 -12.29 -13.48
N GLY A 35 13.31 -12.38 -14.69
CA GLY A 35 12.83 -13.22 -15.76
C GLY A 35 12.50 -12.43 -17.03
N PRO A 36 12.32 -13.12 -18.17
CA PRO A 36 11.96 -12.50 -19.42
C PRO A 36 10.46 -12.22 -19.51
N LEU A 37 10.10 -11.20 -20.27
CA LEU A 37 8.77 -10.97 -20.81
C LEU A 37 8.86 -11.06 -22.34
N ASP A 38 8.26 -12.08 -22.91
CA ASP A 38 8.15 -12.22 -24.37
C ASP A 38 6.96 -11.39 -24.84
N LEU A 39 7.26 -10.28 -25.51
CA LEU A 39 6.24 -9.33 -26.01
C LEU A 39 5.43 -9.87 -27.19
N ASP A 40 5.95 -10.87 -27.92
CA ASP A 40 5.26 -11.52 -29.03
C ASP A 40 4.31 -12.64 -28.57
N ALA A 41 4.47 -13.10 -27.33
CA ALA A 41 3.58 -14.11 -26.76
C ALA A 41 2.20 -13.53 -26.41
N VAL A 42 1.18 -14.39 -26.44
CA VAL A 42 -0.16 -14.05 -25.95
C VAL A 42 -0.27 -14.47 -24.47
N PRO A 43 -0.66 -13.56 -23.55
CA PRO A 43 -0.81 -13.92 -22.15
C PRO A 43 -1.90 -14.98 -21.96
N PRO A 44 -1.71 -15.93 -21.02
CA PRO A 44 -2.73 -16.91 -20.66
C PRO A 44 -4.09 -16.27 -20.34
N GLU A 45 -5.18 -17.01 -20.56
CA GLU A 45 -6.51 -16.59 -20.12
C GLU A 45 -6.63 -16.65 -18.60
N GLY A 46 -7.19 -15.61 -18.00
CA GLY A 46 -7.35 -15.52 -16.56
C GLY A 46 -7.55 -14.10 -16.04
N VAL A 47 -7.57 -13.98 -14.73
CA VAL A 47 -7.59 -12.71 -14.00
C VAL A 47 -6.21 -12.51 -13.38
N TYR A 48 -5.65 -11.31 -13.55
CA TYR A 48 -4.34 -10.95 -13.03
C TYR A 48 -4.50 -9.99 -11.86
N TRP A 49 -3.87 -10.28 -10.74
CA TRP A 49 -3.87 -9.39 -9.57
C TRP A 49 -2.47 -8.86 -9.29
N SER A 50 -2.28 -7.56 -9.45
CA SER A 50 -1.01 -6.90 -9.18
C SER A 50 -0.85 -6.62 -7.69
N ARG A 51 0.22 -7.17 -7.11
CA ARG A 51 0.68 -7.00 -5.73
C ARG A 51 2.13 -6.52 -5.67
N MET A 52 2.52 -5.64 -6.58
CA MET A 52 3.84 -5.02 -6.53
C MET A 52 3.91 -4.04 -5.36
N SER A 53 4.97 -4.16 -4.55
CA SER A 53 5.21 -3.30 -3.39
C SER A 53 6.17 -2.17 -3.71
N ALA A 54 5.86 -0.97 -3.23
CA ALA A 54 6.76 0.18 -3.28
C ALA A 54 8.11 -0.06 -2.58
N SER A 55 8.16 -1.01 -1.61
CA SER A 55 9.38 -1.41 -0.90
C SER A 55 10.17 -2.53 -1.56
N SER A 56 9.86 -2.96 -2.79
CA SER A 56 10.53 -4.06 -3.49
C SER A 56 12.06 -3.92 -3.56
N HIS A 57 12.54 -2.69 -3.71
CA HIS A 57 13.99 -2.38 -3.76
C HIS A 57 14.74 -2.78 -2.47
N THR A 58 14.08 -2.79 -1.30
CA THR A 58 14.69 -3.18 -0.02
C THR A 58 14.96 -4.69 0.10
N ARG A 59 14.41 -5.48 -0.84
CA ARG A 59 14.61 -6.93 -0.96
C ARG A 59 15.44 -7.32 -2.19
N GLY A 60 16.21 -6.36 -2.73
CA GLY A 60 17.05 -6.59 -3.92
C GLY A 60 16.30 -6.52 -5.25
N ASN A 61 14.99 -6.29 -5.23
CA ASN A 61 14.14 -6.25 -6.44
C ASN A 61 14.00 -4.81 -6.98
N VAL A 62 15.13 -4.13 -7.24
CA VAL A 62 15.18 -2.70 -7.61
C VAL A 62 14.37 -2.41 -8.89
N TYR A 63 14.44 -3.31 -9.87
CA TYR A 63 13.81 -3.13 -11.19
C TYR A 63 12.42 -3.80 -11.30
N ALA A 64 11.96 -4.46 -10.24
CA ALA A 64 10.68 -5.18 -10.28
C ALA A 64 9.50 -4.26 -10.63
N LYS A 65 9.48 -3.01 -10.15
CA LYS A 65 8.46 -2.02 -10.49
C LYS A 65 8.38 -1.73 -12.00
N ASP A 66 9.54 -1.56 -12.64
CA ASP A 66 9.61 -1.24 -14.07
C ASP A 66 9.25 -2.45 -14.92
N HIS A 67 9.70 -3.64 -14.52
CA HIS A 67 9.27 -4.90 -15.12
C HIS A 67 7.75 -5.11 -14.97
N THR A 68 7.19 -4.81 -13.79
CA THR A 68 5.73 -4.87 -13.56
C THR A 68 4.98 -3.91 -14.48
N ARG A 69 5.46 -2.68 -14.68
CA ARG A 69 4.86 -1.74 -15.64
C ARG A 69 4.79 -2.33 -17.05
N ALA A 70 5.86 -2.99 -17.50
CA ALA A 70 5.88 -3.65 -18.81
C ALA A 70 4.88 -4.82 -18.87
N VAL A 71 4.85 -5.66 -17.85
CA VAL A 71 3.90 -6.80 -17.75
C VAL A 71 2.45 -6.30 -17.76
N LEU A 72 2.12 -5.29 -16.95
CA LEU A 72 0.76 -4.73 -16.91
C LEU A 72 0.35 -4.12 -18.24
N SER A 73 1.26 -3.37 -18.91
CA SER A 73 1.00 -2.83 -20.24
C SER A 73 0.72 -3.92 -21.28
N TRP A 74 1.50 -5.01 -21.25
CA TRP A 74 1.32 -6.15 -22.13
C TRP A 74 0.00 -6.89 -21.88
N LEU A 75 -0.36 -7.10 -20.61
CA LEU A 75 -1.65 -7.71 -20.22
C LEU A 75 -2.84 -6.86 -20.66
N GLU A 76 -2.80 -5.55 -20.40
CA GLU A 76 -3.85 -4.60 -20.77
C GLU A 76 -4.00 -4.49 -22.30
N ALA A 77 -2.88 -4.48 -23.07
CA ALA A 77 -2.90 -4.47 -24.53
C ALA A 77 -3.55 -5.73 -25.13
N HIS A 78 -3.54 -6.86 -24.41
CA HIS A 78 -4.21 -8.10 -24.80
C HIS A 78 -5.63 -8.24 -24.21
N GLY A 79 -6.17 -7.17 -23.59
CA GLY A 79 -7.51 -7.18 -23.02
C GLY A 79 -7.66 -8.07 -21.78
N ARG A 80 -6.57 -8.40 -21.08
CA ARG A 80 -6.64 -9.21 -19.87
C ARG A 80 -7.21 -8.40 -18.70
N ARG A 81 -8.03 -9.04 -17.86
CA ARG A 81 -8.56 -8.43 -16.64
C ARG A 81 -7.47 -8.33 -15.58
N VAL A 82 -7.08 -7.10 -15.25
CA VAL A 82 -6.06 -6.82 -14.23
C VAL A 82 -6.71 -6.10 -13.06
N VAL A 83 -6.60 -6.68 -11.86
CA VAL A 83 -6.97 -6.07 -10.57
C VAL A 83 -5.77 -5.28 -10.06
N ASN A 84 -5.99 -4.06 -9.59
CA ASN A 84 -4.95 -3.11 -9.24
C ASN A 84 -3.96 -2.92 -10.41
N GLY A 85 -4.49 -2.56 -11.60
CA GLY A 85 -3.73 -2.42 -12.82
C GLY A 85 -2.70 -1.27 -12.80
N ARG A 86 -2.25 -0.86 -13.98
CA ARG A 86 -1.12 0.07 -14.13
C ARG A 86 -1.32 1.41 -13.40
N ARG A 87 -2.52 2.00 -13.46
CA ARG A 87 -2.80 3.26 -12.76
C ARG A 87 -2.64 3.13 -11.23
N VAL A 88 -3.05 1.98 -10.68
CA VAL A 88 -2.92 1.69 -9.26
C VAL A 88 -1.46 1.45 -8.87
N LEU A 89 -0.68 0.80 -9.75
CA LEU A 89 0.76 0.65 -9.55
C LEU A 89 1.46 2.02 -9.42
N GLU A 90 1.12 3.02 -10.23
CA GLU A 90 1.73 4.36 -10.11
C GLU A 90 1.40 5.02 -8.76
N LEU A 91 0.16 4.86 -8.26
CA LEU A 91 -0.22 5.32 -6.92
C LEU A 91 0.54 4.57 -5.81
N GLU A 92 0.76 3.27 -5.95
CA GLU A 92 1.56 2.49 -4.99
C GLU A 92 3.01 2.98 -4.95
N MET A 93 3.59 3.33 -6.11
CA MET A 93 5.00 3.72 -6.24
C MET A 93 5.30 5.15 -5.79
N SER A 94 4.28 6.03 -5.68
CA SER A 94 4.49 7.45 -5.40
C SER A 94 3.52 8.00 -4.36
N LYS A 95 4.04 8.30 -3.18
CA LYS A 95 3.25 8.97 -2.13
C LYS A 95 2.85 10.39 -2.53
N ALA A 96 3.63 11.07 -3.35
CA ALA A 96 3.28 12.37 -3.90
C ALA A 96 2.03 12.28 -4.78
N ASP A 97 1.95 11.24 -5.64
CA ASP A 97 0.78 10.99 -6.49
C ASP A 97 -0.44 10.58 -5.65
N GLN A 98 -0.24 9.71 -4.65
CA GLN A 98 -1.29 9.33 -3.70
C GLN A 98 -1.91 10.54 -3.02
N LEU A 99 -1.08 11.36 -2.36
CA LEU A 99 -1.54 12.52 -1.60
C LEU A 99 -2.19 13.58 -2.51
N THR A 100 -1.68 13.75 -3.73
CA THR A 100 -2.28 14.62 -4.74
C THR A 100 -3.66 14.11 -5.15
N ALA A 101 -3.79 12.81 -5.42
CA ALA A 101 -5.05 12.19 -5.83
C ALA A 101 -6.10 12.22 -4.70
N LEU A 102 -5.71 11.90 -3.46
CA LEU A 102 -6.57 11.96 -2.27
C LEU A 102 -7.10 13.39 -2.05
N ARG A 103 -6.22 14.39 -2.10
CA ARG A 103 -6.59 15.80 -1.97
C ARG A 103 -7.56 16.25 -3.06
N ALA A 104 -7.31 15.85 -4.31
CA ALA A 104 -8.20 16.15 -5.44
C ALA A 104 -9.58 15.48 -5.31
N ALA A 105 -9.68 14.40 -4.52
CA ALA A 105 -10.93 13.73 -4.17
C ALA A 105 -11.61 14.32 -2.90
N GLY A 106 -11.06 15.40 -2.31
CA GLY A 106 -11.58 16.03 -1.11
C GLY A 106 -11.31 15.28 0.19
N ILE A 107 -10.38 14.31 0.17
CA ILE A 107 -9.89 13.60 1.36
C ILE A 107 -8.77 14.43 1.97
N GLU A 108 -8.84 14.67 3.27
CA GLU A 108 -7.83 15.43 3.98
C GLU A 108 -6.53 14.62 4.06
N VAL A 109 -5.43 15.27 3.66
CA VAL A 109 -4.08 14.71 3.69
C VAL A 109 -3.13 15.71 4.34
N PRO A 110 -2.00 15.26 4.93
CA PRO A 110 -1.05 16.15 5.57
C PRO A 110 -0.47 17.16 4.56
N ARG A 111 -0.12 18.37 5.06
CA ARG A 111 0.70 19.28 4.27
C ARG A 111 1.99 18.58 3.90
N THR A 112 2.28 18.49 2.61
CA THR A 112 3.44 17.76 2.10
C THR A 112 4.04 18.52 0.92
N VAL A 113 5.37 18.57 0.85
CA VAL A 113 6.13 19.09 -0.29
C VAL A 113 7.10 18.01 -0.77
N ALA A 114 7.04 17.70 -2.07
CA ALA A 114 7.98 16.80 -2.73
C ALA A 114 9.21 17.58 -3.19
N VAL A 115 10.39 17.08 -2.90
CA VAL A 115 11.66 17.80 -3.08
C VAL A 115 12.68 16.89 -3.75
N VAL A 116 13.44 17.46 -4.69
CA VAL A 116 14.63 16.84 -5.29
C VAL A 116 15.86 17.67 -4.93
N GLY A 117 16.87 17.00 -4.37
CA GLY A 117 18.16 17.61 -4.03
C GLY A 117 18.23 18.21 -2.63
N ARG A 118 19.44 18.11 -2.04
CA ARG A 118 19.73 18.43 -0.63
C ARG A 118 19.44 19.88 -0.27
N ALA A 119 19.90 20.84 -1.09
CA ALA A 119 19.74 22.26 -0.77
C ALA A 119 18.26 22.66 -0.68
N ALA A 120 17.46 22.22 -1.67
CA ALA A 120 16.03 22.44 -1.68
C ALA A 120 15.31 21.73 -0.51
N LEU A 121 15.82 20.57 -0.07
CA LEU A 121 15.26 19.84 1.07
C LEU A 121 15.42 20.64 2.38
N LEU A 122 16.59 21.19 2.67
CA LEU A 122 16.84 22.00 3.86
C LEU A 122 16.06 23.33 3.84
N GLU A 123 16.00 23.99 2.67
CA GLU A 123 15.20 25.20 2.49
C GLU A 123 13.71 24.92 2.73
N THR A 124 13.18 23.85 2.11
CA THR A 124 11.78 23.44 2.28
C THR A 124 11.47 23.10 3.73
N ALA A 125 12.32 22.33 4.39
CA ALA A 125 12.14 21.95 5.79
C ALA A 125 12.02 23.19 6.69
N GLY A 126 12.77 24.27 6.42
CA GLY A 126 12.67 25.56 7.11
C GLY A 126 11.32 26.26 6.98
N THR A 127 10.45 25.83 6.08
CA THR A 127 9.08 26.37 5.91
C THR A 127 8.01 25.60 6.69
N PHE A 128 8.39 24.52 7.35
CA PHE A 128 7.48 23.69 8.16
C PHE A 128 7.60 24.02 9.65
N PRO A 129 6.50 23.95 10.40
CA PRO A 129 6.60 23.98 11.86
C PRO A 129 7.35 22.75 12.36
N THR A 130 8.04 22.88 13.47
CA THR A 130 8.71 21.77 14.16
C THR A 130 7.79 21.16 15.24
N PRO A 131 7.81 19.85 15.42
CA PRO A 131 8.53 18.88 14.61
C PRO A 131 7.91 18.68 13.21
N PHE A 132 8.69 18.16 12.27
CA PHE A 132 8.22 17.76 10.94
C PHE A 132 8.73 16.36 10.59
N ILE A 133 8.12 15.75 9.54
CA ILE A 133 8.49 14.44 9.02
C ILE A 133 9.24 14.60 7.70
N VAL A 134 10.29 13.82 7.54
CA VAL A 134 10.92 13.55 6.24
C VAL A 134 10.71 12.07 5.91
N LYS A 135 10.31 11.76 4.66
CA LYS A 135 10.15 10.40 4.20
C LYS A 135 10.47 10.26 2.71
N HIS A 136 10.79 9.04 2.28
CA HIS A 136 10.94 8.73 0.86
C HIS A 136 9.59 8.79 0.15
N ASN A 137 9.57 9.26 -1.09
CA ASN A 137 8.38 9.21 -1.92
C ASN A 137 8.01 7.77 -2.29
N GLN A 138 8.98 6.97 -2.75
CA GLN A 138 8.80 5.55 -2.97
C GLN A 138 9.36 4.77 -1.77
N GLY A 139 8.49 4.08 -1.04
CA GLY A 139 8.89 3.28 0.11
C GLY A 139 7.68 2.68 0.82
N GLY A 140 7.95 1.75 1.71
CA GLY A 140 6.96 1.11 2.58
C GLY A 140 7.61 0.70 3.90
N LYS A 141 6.84 0.13 4.84
CA LYS A 141 7.31 -0.37 6.13
C LYS A 141 7.95 0.72 7.03
N GLY A 142 7.56 1.99 6.86
CA GLY A 142 8.15 3.09 7.60
C GLY A 142 9.62 3.41 7.25
N LEU A 143 10.20 2.73 6.27
CA LEU A 143 11.58 2.98 5.84
C LEU A 143 11.76 4.40 5.33
N GLY A 144 12.82 5.07 5.81
CA GLY A 144 13.10 6.46 5.48
C GLY A 144 12.14 7.47 6.12
N VAL A 145 11.18 7.04 6.97
CA VAL A 145 10.32 7.96 7.73
C VAL A 145 11.05 8.39 8.99
N ARG A 146 11.34 9.69 9.10
CA ARG A 146 12.01 10.28 10.27
C ARG A 146 11.34 11.56 10.71
N ARG A 147 11.21 11.74 12.02
CA ARG A 147 10.82 12.99 12.66
C ARG A 147 12.06 13.81 12.97
N PHE A 148 11.97 15.11 12.71
CA PHE A 148 13.01 16.08 13.03
C PHE A 148 12.44 17.21 13.87
N ASP A 149 13.16 17.55 14.94
CA ASP A 149 12.79 18.65 15.82
C ASP A 149 13.43 19.97 15.38
N SER A 150 14.39 19.93 14.44
CA SER A 150 15.02 21.10 13.81
C SER A 150 15.55 20.80 12.40
N VAL A 151 15.79 21.86 11.61
CA VAL A 151 16.47 21.76 10.31
C VAL A 151 17.95 21.37 10.50
N ALA A 152 18.56 21.72 11.62
CA ALA A 152 19.94 21.35 11.94
C ALA A 152 20.04 19.82 12.13
N ASP A 153 19.12 19.20 12.87
CA ASP A 153 19.09 17.74 13.02
C ASP A 153 18.91 17.02 11.67
N LEU A 154 18.11 17.59 10.78
CA LEU A 154 17.99 17.08 9.41
C LEU A 154 19.31 17.20 8.64
N ALA A 155 20.01 18.34 8.76
CA ALA A 155 21.29 18.54 8.08
C ALA A 155 22.33 17.53 8.57
N ASP A 156 22.43 17.31 9.88
CA ASP A 156 23.33 16.34 10.51
C ASP A 156 23.01 14.91 10.05
N TYR A 157 21.72 14.56 9.97
CA TYR A 157 21.30 13.26 9.43
C TYR A 157 21.73 13.08 7.98
N LEU A 158 21.54 14.08 7.13
CA LEU A 158 21.93 14.01 5.71
C LEU A 158 23.45 13.89 5.49
N ASP A 159 24.27 14.24 6.50
CA ASP A 159 25.73 14.07 6.51
C ASP A 159 26.19 12.79 7.21
N SER A 160 25.27 12.07 7.84
CA SER A 160 25.57 10.84 8.58
C SER A 160 25.70 9.62 7.66
N ALA A 161 26.34 8.57 8.17
CA ALA A 161 26.42 7.28 7.51
C ALA A 161 25.06 6.54 7.47
N ASP A 162 24.08 6.98 8.27
CA ASP A 162 22.74 6.41 8.35
C ASP A 162 21.78 6.96 7.27
N TYR A 163 22.25 7.94 6.50
CA TYR A 163 21.42 8.51 5.43
C TYR A 163 21.32 7.56 4.25
N GLU A 164 20.10 7.14 3.97
CA GLU A 164 19.75 6.40 2.77
C GLU A 164 19.02 7.32 1.79
N PRO A 165 19.55 7.53 0.58
CA PRO A 165 18.85 8.35 -0.41
C PRO A 165 17.59 7.63 -0.93
N PRO A 166 16.52 8.39 -1.26
CA PRO A 166 15.32 7.80 -1.85
C PRO A 166 15.65 7.17 -3.22
N VAL A 167 15.08 5.98 -3.48
CA VAL A 167 15.37 5.21 -4.69
C VAL A 167 14.94 5.89 -5.99
N ASP A 168 13.96 6.78 -5.91
CA ASP A 168 13.43 7.60 -7.02
C ASP A 168 13.97 9.04 -7.02
N GLY A 169 14.85 9.37 -6.06
CA GLY A 169 15.45 10.70 -5.91
C GLY A 169 14.53 11.75 -5.29
N ILE A 170 13.30 11.39 -4.88
CA ILE A 170 12.30 12.31 -4.33
C ILE A 170 12.14 12.11 -2.83
N THR A 171 12.33 13.18 -2.07
CA THR A 171 12.09 13.23 -0.63
C THR A 171 10.84 14.06 -0.34
N LEU A 172 10.00 13.61 0.57
CA LEU A 172 8.84 14.36 1.04
C LEU A 172 9.14 15.02 2.38
N VAL A 173 8.87 16.31 2.49
CA VAL A 173 8.78 17.04 3.77
C VAL A 173 7.29 17.15 4.10
N GLN A 174 6.91 16.70 5.29
CA GLN A 174 5.51 16.57 5.69
C GLN A 174 5.29 17.13 7.08
N GLU A 175 4.13 17.75 7.35
CA GLU A 175 3.74 18.13 8.71
C GLU A 175 3.70 16.91 9.63
N PHE A 176 4.14 17.11 10.87
CA PHE A 176 3.94 16.13 11.92
C PHE A 176 2.50 16.20 12.42
N LEU A 177 1.83 15.05 12.47
CA LEU A 177 0.47 14.93 12.97
C LEU A 177 0.52 14.36 14.39
N GLU A 178 0.03 15.12 15.35
CA GLU A 178 -0.12 14.64 16.72
C GLU A 178 -1.43 13.85 16.85
N ALA A 179 -1.30 12.54 17.07
CA ALA A 179 -2.45 11.66 17.18
C ALA A 179 -3.18 11.87 18.52
N ALA A 180 -4.52 11.92 18.47
CA ALA A 180 -5.37 11.99 19.66
C ALA A 180 -5.31 10.71 20.53
N GLN A 181 -5.00 9.58 19.90
CA GLN A 181 -4.82 8.28 20.52
C GLN A 181 -3.50 7.67 20.05
N PRO A 182 -2.84 6.80 20.83
CA PRO A 182 -1.53 6.24 20.49
C PRO A 182 -1.61 5.14 19.42
N PHE A 183 -2.47 5.31 18.42
CA PHE A 183 -2.60 4.40 17.28
C PHE A 183 -3.01 5.14 16.00
N ILE A 184 -2.76 4.52 14.87
CA ILE A 184 -3.34 4.89 13.58
C ILE A 184 -4.46 3.92 13.23
N THR A 185 -5.39 4.35 12.39
CA THR A 185 -6.43 3.48 11.87
C THR A 185 -6.12 3.10 10.42
N ARG A 186 -6.25 1.79 10.14
CA ARG A 186 -6.17 1.25 8.79
C ARG A 186 -7.50 0.61 8.41
N VAL A 187 -8.05 1.03 7.28
CA VAL A 187 -9.32 0.57 6.70
C VAL A 187 -9.02 -0.31 5.51
N GLU A 188 -9.45 -1.58 5.57
CA GLU A 188 -9.29 -2.53 4.46
C GLU A 188 -10.52 -2.54 3.57
N ILE A 189 -10.29 -2.46 2.25
CA ILE A 189 -11.33 -2.55 1.23
C ILE A 189 -10.99 -3.62 0.19
N VAL A 190 -12.02 -4.33 -0.31
CA VAL A 190 -11.92 -5.33 -1.37
C VAL A 190 -13.14 -5.26 -2.26
N GLY A 191 -12.94 -5.11 -3.58
CA GLY A 191 -14.01 -5.16 -4.57
C GLY A 191 -15.11 -4.10 -4.38
N GLY A 192 -14.75 -2.91 -3.87
CA GLY A 192 -15.71 -1.84 -3.59
C GLY A 192 -16.46 -2.00 -2.26
N GLU A 193 -16.05 -2.93 -1.40
CA GLU A 193 -16.64 -3.14 -0.07
C GLU A 193 -15.63 -2.86 1.05
N PHE A 194 -16.12 -2.27 2.14
CA PHE A 194 -15.41 -2.21 3.41
C PHE A 194 -15.35 -3.60 4.04
N VAL A 195 -14.17 -4.05 4.45
CA VAL A 195 -13.96 -5.36 5.07
C VAL A 195 -13.92 -5.24 6.58
N TYR A 196 -12.94 -4.51 7.11
CA TYR A 196 -12.79 -4.17 8.51
C TYR A 196 -11.81 -2.99 8.68
N ALA A 197 -11.71 -2.48 9.90
CA ALA A 197 -10.68 -1.54 10.28
C ALA A 197 -9.85 -2.07 11.46
N ILE A 198 -8.57 -1.71 11.50
CA ILE A 198 -7.65 -2.04 12.58
C ILE A 198 -7.03 -0.78 13.17
N ALA A 199 -6.73 -0.84 14.47
CA ALA A 199 -5.85 0.09 15.14
C ALA A 199 -4.44 -0.50 15.14
N ALA A 200 -3.44 0.30 14.75
CA ALA A 200 -2.02 -0.07 14.83
C ALA A 200 -1.34 0.83 15.88
N ASP A 201 -0.82 0.22 16.95
CA ASP A 201 -0.23 0.91 18.10
C ASP A 201 1.09 1.59 17.70
N THR A 202 1.09 2.92 17.71
CA THR A 202 2.26 3.75 17.38
C THR A 202 3.17 4.02 18.59
N ALA A 203 2.69 3.86 19.80
CA ALA A 203 3.50 4.06 21.01
C ALA A 203 4.55 2.96 21.14
N ARG A 204 4.20 1.71 20.79
CA ARG A 204 5.10 0.55 20.85
C ARG A 204 5.79 0.25 19.52
N GLY A 205 5.12 0.46 18.39
CA GLY A 205 5.61 0.11 17.06
C GLY A 205 6.30 1.26 16.30
N GLY A 206 6.15 2.51 16.76
CA GLY A 206 6.70 3.68 16.06
C GLY A 206 6.17 3.85 14.63
N PHE A 207 6.97 4.48 13.76
CA PHE A 207 6.62 4.71 12.36
C PHE A 207 6.88 3.51 11.43
N THR A 208 7.48 2.43 11.95
CA THR A 208 7.93 1.28 11.15
C THR A 208 6.93 0.13 11.13
N LEU A 209 5.71 0.35 11.63
CA LEU A 209 4.67 -0.68 11.71
C LEU A 209 4.30 -1.24 10.32
N CYS A 210 4.57 -2.53 10.14
CA CYS A 210 4.11 -3.30 8.99
C CYS A 210 3.32 -4.51 9.49
N PRO A 211 2.08 -4.72 9.06
CA PRO A 211 1.29 -5.89 9.47
C PRO A 211 1.98 -7.24 9.19
N ALA A 212 2.81 -7.30 8.13
CA ALA A 212 3.54 -8.52 7.77
C ALA A 212 4.75 -8.80 8.67
N ASP A 213 5.32 -7.78 9.32
CA ASP A 213 6.53 -7.93 10.16
C ASP A 213 6.19 -8.18 11.63
N ALA A 214 4.93 -8.02 12.03
CA ALA A 214 4.48 -8.25 13.40
C ALA A 214 4.63 -9.72 13.87
N CYS A 215 4.87 -10.64 12.95
CA CYS A 215 5.18 -12.05 13.29
C CYS A 215 6.49 -12.25 14.05
N ALA A 216 7.35 -11.22 14.14
CA ALA A 216 8.66 -11.30 14.79
C ALA A 216 8.69 -10.78 16.24
N VAL A 217 7.58 -10.21 16.75
CA VAL A 217 7.52 -9.63 18.10
C VAL A 217 6.75 -10.56 19.04
N PRO A 218 7.38 -11.13 20.08
CA PRO A 218 6.68 -11.98 21.04
C PRO A 218 5.79 -11.15 21.99
N THR A 219 4.62 -11.64 22.29
CA THR A 219 3.78 -11.50 23.47
C THR A 219 2.62 -10.51 23.49
N GLU A 220 2.55 -9.46 22.70
CA GLU A 220 1.33 -8.63 22.59
C GLU A 220 1.20 -8.08 21.16
N SER A 221 0.05 -8.27 20.54
CA SER A 221 -0.22 -7.76 19.19
C SER A 221 -0.13 -6.24 19.16
N LEU A 222 0.57 -5.71 18.15
CA LEU A 222 0.59 -4.28 17.85
C LEU A 222 -0.69 -3.83 17.13
N PHE A 223 -1.53 -4.78 16.75
CA PHE A 223 -2.74 -4.55 15.99
C PHE A 223 -3.96 -5.02 16.75
N ALA A 224 -5.03 -4.25 16.69
CA ALA A 224 -6.33 -4.60 17.26
C ALA A 224 -7.44 -4.33 16.24
N LEU A 225 -8.43 -5.21 16.17
CA LEU A 225 -9.63 -4.99 15.38
C LEU A 225 -10.42 -3.81 15.99
N ARG A 226 -10.87 -2.88 15.14
CA ARG A 226 -11.84 -1.84 15.54
C ARG A 226 -13.24 -2.40 15.30
N GLU A 227 -13.80 -3.03 16.33
CA GLU A 227 -15.14 -3.61 16.27
C GLU A 227 -16.19 -2.52 15.96
N ASP A 228 -17.22 -2.86 15.19
CA ASP A 228 -18.35 -1.99 14.82
C ASP A 228 -17.90 -0.60 14.28
N PHE A 229 -16.76 -0.59 13.58
CA PHE A 229 -16.16 0.65 13.10
C PHE A 229 -17.01 1.33 12.05
N GLU A 230 -17.47 2.52 12.36
CA GLU A 230 -18.17 3.44 11.47
C GLU A 230 -17.42 4.78 11.40
N HIS A 231 -17.09 5.22 10.19
CA HIS A 231 -16.42 6.50 9.98
C HIS A 231 -16.76 7.07 8.60
N PRO A 232 -16.97 8.42 8.46
CA PRO A 232 -17.29 9.04 7.17
C PRO A 232 -16.25 8.82 6.07
N LEU A 233 -14.97 8.56 6.43
CA LEU A 233 -13.91 8.25 5.48
C LEU A 233 -14.15 6.94 4.72
N ILE A 234 -14.89 5.96 5.27
CA ILE A 234 -15.16 4.70 4.56
C ILE A 234 -15.83 4.99 3.21
N ALA A 235 -16.91 5.76 3.20
CA ALA A 235 -17.63 6.11 1.97
C ALA A 235 -16.73 6.90 0.99
N ARG A 236 -15.88 7.80 1.51
CA ARG A 236 -14.92 8.55 0.69
C ARG A 236 -13.85 7.66 0.09
N TYR A 237 -13.34 6.67 0.85
CA TYR A 237 -12.36 5.70 0.36
C TYR A 237 -12.96 4.79 -0.72
N LEU A 238 -14.19 4.33 -0.56
CA LEU A 238 -14.88 3.53 -1.58
C LEU A 238 -15.06 4.33 -2.88
N SER A 239 -15.51 5.58 -2.80
CA SER A 239 -15.65 6.46 -3.96
C SER A 239 -14.29 6.80 -4.61
N PHE A 240 -13.25 7.01 -3.80
CA PHE A 240 -11.88 7.20 -4.30
C PHE A 240 -11.37 5.96 -5.00
N ALA A 241 -11.54 4.79 -4.41
CA ALA A 241 -11.12 3.51 -4.96
C ALA A 241 -11.79 3.22 -6.31
N GLU A 242 -13.10 3.42 -6.42
CA GLU A 242 -13.85 3.32 -7.67
C GLU A 242 -13.29 4.26 -8.74
N ARG A 243 -13.11 5.54 -8.41
CA ARG A 243 -12.58 6.56 -9.34
C ARG A 243 -11.19 6.23 -9.87
N TYR A 244 -10.33 5.63 -9.03
CA TYR A 244 -8.94 5.33 -9.38
C TYR A 244 -8.70 3.89 -9.82
N GLY A 245 -9.71 3.03 -9.79
CA GLY A 245 -9.62 1.62 -10.16
C GLY A 245 -8.88 0.78 -9.12
N ILE A 246 -8.94 1.19 -7.85
CA ILE A 246 -8.37 0.45 -6.73
C ILE A 246 -9.40 -0.56 -6.26
N GLU A 247 -9.05 -1.84 -6.32
CA GLU A 247 -9.99 -2.92 -5.99
C GLU A 247 -9.60 -3.64 -4.70
N VAL A 248 -8.33 -3.58 -4.31
CA VAL A 248 -7.82 -4.14 -3.05
C VAL A 248 -6.84 -3.14 -2.46
N ALA A 249 -7.12 -2.61 -1.28
CA ALA A 249 -6.21 -1.69 -0.58
C ALA A 249 -6.54 -1.55 0.91
N GLY A 250 -5.50 -1.15 1.67
CA GLY A 250 -5.61 -0.61 3.02
C GLY A 250 -5.33 0.89 3.03
N PHE A 251 -6.24 1.68 3.60
CA PHE A 251 -6.10 3.14 3.76
C PHE A 251 -5.72 3.46 5.19
N GLU A 252 -4.72 4.29 5.40
CA GLU A 252 -4.24 4.65 6.73
C GLU A 252 -4.51 6.13 7.04
N PHE A 253 -5.09 6.38 8.20
CA PHE A 253 -5.35 7.74 8.67
C PHE A 253 -5.09 7.91 10.16
N ILE A 254 -4.86 9.15 10.57
CA ILE A 254 -4.66 9.58 11.95
C ILE A 254 -5.85 10.47 12.34
N GLU A 255 -6.45 10.19 13.49
CA GLU A 255 -7.34 11.11 14.20
C GLU A 255 -6.44 11.99 15.09
N THR A 256 -6.41 13.29 14.80
CA THR A 256 -5.47 14.22 15.44
C THR A 256 -6.08 14.89 16.68
N VAL A 257 -5.23 15.41 17.57
CA VAL A 257 -5.67 16.13 18.78
C VAL A 257 -6.53 17.36 18.50
N ASP A 258 -6.42 17.95 17.31
CA ASP A 258 -7.24 19.09 16.85
C ASP A 258 -8.54 18.65 16.13
N GLY A 259 -8.83 17.34 16.14
CA GLY A 259 -10.09 16.77 15.64
C GLY A 259 -10.17 16.54 14.13
N ARG A 260 -9.04 16.59 13.41
CA ARG A 260 -8.96 16.21 11.99
C ARG A 260 -8.84 14.69 11.84
N ALA A 261 -9.31 14.15 10.73
CA ALA A 261 -9.05 12.79 10.30
C ALA A 261 -8.23 12.85 9.00
N VAL A 262 -6.92 12.65 9.11
CA VAL A 262 -5.94 12.93 8.06
C VAL A 262 -5.39 11.62 7.47
N THR A 263 -5.68 11.37 6.20
CA THR A 263 -5.20 10.18 5.47
C THR A 263 -3.79 10.43 4.95
N TYR A 264 -2.86 9.52 5.24
CA TYR A 264 -1.44 9.73 4.90
C TYR A 264 -0.82 8.61 4.06
N ASP A 265 -1.51 7.46 3.91
CA ASP A 265 -1.02 6.33 3.11
C ASP A 265 -2.16 5.49 2.52
N VAL A 266 -1.90 4.92 1.33
CA VAL A 266 -2.75 3.94 0.67
C VAL A 266 -1.86 2.77 0.23
N ASN A 267 -2.12 1.59 0.77
CA ASN A 267 -1.36 0.39 0.50
C ASN A 267 -2.16 -0.53 -0.43
N THR A 268 -1.80 -0.57 -1.71
CA THR A 268 -2.48 -1.43 -2.69
C THR A 268 -1.91 -2.84 -2.73
N ASN A 269 -0.77 -3.06 -2.05
CA ASN A 269 -0.22 -4.35 -1.71
C ASN A 269 -0.42 -4.62 -0.21
N THR A 270 -1.67 -4.76 0.21
CA THR A 270 -2.00 -5.03 1.61
C THR A 270 -1.62 -6.45 2.03
N ASN A 271 -1.13 -6.60 3.26
CA ASN A 271 -0.93 -7.87 3.93
C ASN A 271 -1.83 -7.94 5.17
N TYR A 272 -2.28 -9.13 5.49
CA TYR A 272 -3.26 -9.37 6.52
C TYR A 272 -2.59 -10.02 7.74
N ASN A 273 -2.86 -9.49 8.93
CA ASN A 273 -2.31 -10.01 10.18
C ASN A 273 -3.12 -11.25 10.63
N PRO A 274 -2.46 -12.41 10.91
CA PRO A 274 -3.16 -13.64 11.27
C PRO A 274 -4.04 -13.55 12.53
N GLU A 275 -3.64 -12.74 13.53
CA GLU A 275 -4.43 -12.56 14.77
C GLU A 275 -5.69 -11.74 14.49
N ILE A 276 -5.58 -10.70 13.67
CA ILE A 276 -6.74 -9.93 13.18
C ILE A 276 -7.68 -10.83 12.39
N GLU A 277 -7.13 -11.63 11.47
CA GLU A 277 -7.92 -12.55 10.65
C GLU A 277 -8.70 -13.58 11.46
N ALA A 278 -8.13 -14.04 12.59
CA ALA A 278 -8.81 -14.96 13.50
C ALA A 278 -9.98 -14.32 14.29
N ALA A 279 -9.91 -12.99 14.51
CA ALA A 279 -10.91 -12.23 15.27
C ALA A 279 -11.92 -11.50 14.36
N ALA A 280 -11.54 -11.20 13.11
CA ALA A 280 -12.37 -10.41 12.20
C ALA A 280 -13.66 -11.13 11.82
N PRO A 281 -14.80 -10.41 11.71
CA PRO A 281 -16.08 -11.00 11.30
C PRO A 281 -16.04 -11.48 9.83
N ARG A 282 -15.15 -10.94 9.02
CA ARG A 282 -14.87 -11.33 7.63
C ARG A 282 -13.36 -11.38 7.41
N SER A 283 -12.85 -12.47 6.85
CA SER A 283 -11.45 -12.60 6.50
C SER A 283 -11.09 -11.78 5.27
N GLY A 284 -10.09 -10.92 5.36
CA GLY A 284 -9.56 -10.13 4.24
C GLY A 284 -9.07 -11.00 3.08
N PRO A 285 -8.15 -11.96 3.29
CA PRO A 285 -7.68 -12.86 2.24
C PRO A 285 -8.81 -13.65 1.56
N ARG A 286 -9.78 -14.15 2.34
CA ARG A 286 -10.94 -14.87 1.77
C ARG A 286 -11.87 -13.96 0.98
N GLN A 287 -12.04 -12.70 1.42
CA GLN A 287 -12.80 -11.71 0.66
C GLN A 287 -12.13 -11.41 -0.68
N VAL A 288 -10.80 -11.28 -0.71
CA VAL A 288 -10.04 -11.16 -1.96
C VAL A 288 -10.24 -12.40 -2.85
N ALA A 289 -10.12 -13.59 -2.29
CA ALA A 289 -10.33 -14.84 -3.04
C ALA A 289 -11.71 -14.91 -3.66
N ARG A 290 -12.79 -14.58 -2.92
CA ARG A 290 -14.17 -14.54 -3.42
C ARG A 290 -14.37 -13.49 -4.50
N TYR A 291 -13.79 -12.29 -4.32
CA TYR A 291 -13.86 -11.25 -5.31
C TYR A 291 -13.21 -11.68 -6.63
N LEU A 292 -12.00 -12.23 -6.59
CA LEU A 292 -11.28 -12.70 -7.77
C LEU A 292 -11.96 -13.91 -8.42
N LYS A 293 -12.63 -14.78 -7.62
CA LYS A 293 -13.46 -15.87 -8.13
C LYS A 293 -14.62 -15.34 -8.99
N GLY A 294 -15.33 -14.33 -8.49
CA GLY A 294 -16.41 -13.70 -9.25
C GLY A 294 -15.92 -13.15 -10.59
N LEU A 295 -14.75 -12.49 -10.61
CA LEU A 295 -14.16 -12.00 -11.86
C LEU A 295 -13.77 -13.13 -12.84
N LEU A 296 -13.31 -14.28 -12.34
CA LEU A 296 -13.03 -15.47 -13.18
C LEU A 296 -14.29 -16.04 -13.78
N GLU A 297 -15.37 -16.11 -13.01
CA GLU A 297 -16.67 -16.60 -13.45
C GLU A 297 -17.29 -15.65 -14.50
N ASP A 298 -17.13 -14.33 -14.33
CA ASP A 298 -17.56 -13.34 -15.32
C ASP A 298 -16.77 -13.45 -16.62
N ALA A 299 -15.45 -13.61 -16.52
CA ALA A 299 -14.59 -13.80 -17.68
C ALA A 299 -14.93 -15.08 -18.46
N ALA A 300 -15.26 -16.16 -17.75
CA ALA A 300 -15.68 -17.42 -18.39
C ALA A 300 -17.00 -17.27 -19.17
N ARG A 301 -17.96 -16.52 -18.62
CA ARG A 301 -19.25 -16.25 -19.31
C ARG A 301 -19.10 -15.36 -20.54
N GLY A 302 -18.13 -14.44 -20.54
CA GLY A 302 -17.86 -13.52 -21.65
C GLY A 302 -17.14 -14.19 -22.84
N VAL A 303 -16.56 -15.37 -22.67
CA VAL A 303 -15.89 -16.15 -23.75
C VAL A 303 -16.88 -17.00 -24.55
N ASP A 304 -18.04 -17.34 -23.97
CA ASP A 304 -19.07 -18.18 -24.60
C ASP A 304 -20.14 -17.40 -25.37
N GLY A 305 -19.98 -16.08 -25.56
CA GLY A 305 -20.85 -15.17 -26.31
C GLY A 305 -20.12 -14.51 -27.51
#